data_0ee8940df3710c730e9681cfed5f1496
#
_entry.id   0ee8940df3710c730e9681cfed5f1496
#
_cell.length_a   1.000
_cell.length_b   1.000
_cell.length_c   1.000
_cell.angle_alpha   90.00
_cell.angle_beta   90.00
_cell.angle_gamma   90.00
#
_symmetry.space_group_name_H-M   'P 1'
#
loop_
_entity.id
_entity.type
_entity.pdbx_description
1 polymer ?
#
loop_
_entity_poly.entity_id
_entity_poly.type
_entity_poly.pdbx_seq_one_letter_code
_entity_poly.pdbx_strand_id
1 'polypeptide(L)'
;MGQFSLFGEVDRLARLSQLGDCLERLKIINWESFRPELQAATSKERKSKAGRPPYDVVMLFKVLVLQRLYNLSDDQTEYQINDRISFMRFLGLTLNDRVPDAKTIWLFRDTLTKAGAIERLFACFGEQLETQGLITHKGTIVDATFVDAPKQRNTRKENETIKNGEVPEEWSDHPHKLAQKDTDARWAKKNQETHYGYKDHAKVDADSKLITDYAVTSAEVHDSNEFENFLNEKDQVVYADSAYVGKTIPQGVENCVNEKGYKGKPLTEAQKESNRQKSKTRARIEHVFGFITGSMHGLTLRSIGINRARFNIGLTNLVYNMCRYSILKRKGPLTTG
;
A
#
# COMPACT_ATOMS: atom_id res chain seq x y z
N MET A 1 -23.34 -17.45 37.35
CA MET A 1 -21.90 -17.17 37.37
C MET A 1 -21.22 -18.23 36.54
N GLY A 2 -20.68 -17.88 35.37
CA GLY A 2 -19.97 -18.85 34.50
C GLY A 2 -18.65 -19.22 35.15
N GLN A 3 -18.35 -20.50 35.26
CA GLN A 3 -17.04 -21.01 35.65
C GLN A 3 -16.02 -20.50 34.62
N PHE A 4 -15.00 -19.76 35.06
CA PHE A 4 -13.83 -19.46 34.27
C PHE A 4 -13.10 -20.78 34.01
N SER A 5 -13.20 -21.29 32.77
CA SER A 5 -12.42 -22.46 32.33
C SER A 5 -10.96 -22.05 32.23
N LEU A 6 -10.06 -22.82 32.82
CA LEU A 6 -8.59 -22.63 32.75
C LEU A 6 -8.09 -22.70 31.28
N PHE A 7 -8.86 -23.33 30.38
CA PHE A 7 -8.57 -23.54 28.95
C PHE A 7 -9.47 -22.71 28.02
N GLY A 8 -10.34 -21.85 28.57
CA GLY A 8 -11.35 -21.14 27.79
C GLY A 8 -10.79 -20.24 26.68
N GLU A 9 -9.58 -19.68 26.87
CA GLU A 9 -8.89 -18.87 25.87
C GLU A 9 -8.37 -19.76 24.70
N VAL A 10 -7.76 -20.90 25.03
CA VAL A 10 -7.22 -21.86 24.04
C VAL A 10 -8.36 -22.42 23.19
N ASP A 11 -9.46 -22.83 23.80
CA ASP A 11 -10.63 -23.36 23.11
C ASP A 11 -11.26 -22.31 22.20
N ARG A 12 -11.34 -21.05 22.66
CA ARG A 12 -11.86 -19.94 21.88
C ARG A 12 -10.97 -19.60 20.70
N LEU A 13 -9.65 -19.60 20.86
CA LEU A 13 -8.69 -19.39 19.78
C LEU A 13 -8.74 -20.54 18.76
N ALA A 14 -8.87 -21.79 19.19
CA ALA A 14 -9.04 -22.94 18.31
C ALA A 14 -10.32 -22.81 17.47
N ARG A 15 -11.43 -22.40 18.10
CA ARG A 15 -12.69 -22.13 17.40
C ARG A 15 -12.60 -21.02 16.38
N LEU A 16 -11.90 -19.91 16.70
CA LEU A 16 -11.65 -18.83 15.75
C LEU A 16 -10.85 -19.30 14.52
N SER A 17 -9.86 -20.17 14.74
CA SER A 17 -9.08 -20.76 13.64
C SER A 17 -9.97 -21.62 12.73
N GLN A 18 -10.89 -22.41 13.29
CA GLN A 18 -11.87 -23.20 12.51
C GLN A 18 -12.84 -22.32 11.70
N LEU A 19 -13.20 -21.14 12.22
CA LEU A 19 -14.03 -20.14 11.52
C LEU A 19 -13.26 -19.39 10.42
N GLY A 20 -11.95 -19.60 10.29
CA GLY A 20 -11.14 -19.03 9.21
C GLY A 20 -10.58 -17.66 9.50
N ASP A 21 -9.96 -17.46 10.67
CA ASP A 21 -9.25 -16.21 11.02
C ASP A 21 -8.23 -15.84 9.93
N CYS A 22 -8.47 -14.69 9.27
CA CYS A 22 -7.62 -14.23 8.18
C CYS A 22 -6.20 -13.87 8.65
N LEU A 23 -6.01 -13.51 9.93
CA LEU A 23 -4.69 -13.21 10.50
C LEU A 23 -3.81 -14.45 10.63
N GLU A 24 -4.42 -15.62 10.83
CA GLU A 24 -3.65 -16.87 10.85
C GLU A 24 -2.97 -17.17 9.51
N ARG A 25 -3.56 -16.72 8.41
CA ARG A 25 -2.96 -16.87 7.08
C ARG A 25 -1.66 -16.09 6.94
N LEU A 26 -1.48 -15.02 7.73
CA LEU A 26 -0.25 -14.22 7.75
C LEU A 26 0.87 -14.85 8.62
N LYS A 27 0.62 -15.97 9.30
CA LYS A 27 1.67 -16.71 10.04
C LYS A 27 2.79 -17.22 9.13
N ILE A 28 2.52 -17.39 7.84
CA ILE A 28 3.53 -17.83 6.86
C ILE A 28 4.56 -16.75 6.53
N ILE A 29 4.31 -15.50 6.91
CA ILE A 29 5.24 -14.39 6.69
C ILE A 29 6.43 -14.57 7.63
N ASN A 30 7.64 -14.48 7.08
CA ASN A 30 8.85 -14.38 7.88
C ASN A 30 9.00 -12.95 8.42
N TRP A 31 8.35 -12.67 9.55
CA TRP A 31 8.35 -11.34 10.16
C TRP A 31 9.74 -10.88 10.60
N GLU A 32 10.62 -11.80 10.99
CA GLU A 32 11.97 -11.48 11.44
C GLU A 32 12.87 -10.95 10.30
N SER A 33 12.55 -11.24 9.06
CA SER A 33 13.28 -10.69 7.91
C SER A 33 13.19 -9.16 7.81
N PHE A 34 12.15 -8.54 8.38
CA PHE A 34 12.01 -7.08 8.43
C PHE A 34 12.82 -6.42 9.55
N ARG A 35 13.28 -7.21 10.55
CA ARG A 35 13.96 -6.67 11.74
C ARG A 35 15.15 -5.77 11.44
N PRO A 36 16.07 -6.12 10.53
CA PRO A 36 17.23 -5.27 10.23
C PRO A 36 16.80 -3.86 9.77
N GLU A 37 15.87 -3.75 8.84
CA GLU A 37 15.38 -2.48 8.31
C GLU A 37 14.62 -1.67 9.35
N LEU A 38 13.80 -2.35 10.17
CA LEU A 38 13.06 -1.72 11.25
C LEU A 38 14.00 -1.18 12.33
N GLN A 39 15.03 -1.92 12.70
CA GLN A 39 16.05 -1.49 13.67
C GLN A 39 16.86 -0.33 13.12
N ALA A 40 17.32 -0.39 11.87
CA ALA A 40 18.04 0.70 11.23
C ALA A 40 17.24 2.00 11.22
N ALA A 41 15.93 1.93 10.92
CA ALA A 41 15.05 3.09 10.89
C ALA A 41 14.73 3.67 12.29
N THR A 42 14.77 2.84 13.33
CA THR A 42 14.37 3.22 14.70
C THR A 42 15.52 3.36 15.67
N SER A 43 16.76 3.08 15.22
CA SER A 43 17.94 3.16 16.08
C SER A 43 18.12 4.59 16.61
N LYS A 44 18.10 4.71 17.93
CA LYS A 44 18.44 5.94 18.64
C LYS A 44 19.50 5.59 19.67
N GLU A 45 20.56 6.39 19.75
CA GLU A 45 21.51 6.27 20.85
C GLU A 45 20.78 6.50 22.18
N ARG A 46 20.78 5.47 23.01
CA ARG A 46 20.24 5.58 24.37
C ARG A 46 21.23 6.32 25.23
N LYS A 47 20.83 7.47 25.76
CA LYS A 47 21.63 8.26 26.70
C LYS A 47 21.77 7.59 28.08
N SER A 48 20.88 6.67 28.44
CA SER A 48 20.94 5.90 29.70
C SER A 48 20.18 4.57 29.57
N LYS A 49 20.47 3.62 30.47
CA LYS A 49 19.74 2.36 30.61
C LYS A 49 18.44 2.50 31.43
N ALA A 50 18.19 3.69 32.01
CA ALA A 50 17.00 3.97 32.79
C ALA A 50 15.76 4.07 31.92
N GLY A 51 14.62 3.80 32.48
CA GLY A 51 13.33 3.91 31.82
C GLY A 51 12.79 2.56 31.32
N ARG A 52 11.57 2.63 30.79
CA ARG A 52 10.85 1.45 30.32
C ARG A 52 11.50 0.85 29.06
N PRO A 53 11.61 -0.49 28.94
CA PRO A 53 12.02 -1.13 27.69
C PRO A 53 11.07 -0.75 26.55
N PRO A 54 11.61 -0.49 25.33
CA PRO A 54 10.76 -0.25 24.18
C PRO A 54 10.02 -1.53 23.80
N TYR A 55 8.92 -1.37 23.10
CA TYR A 55 8.26 -2.49 22.45
C TYR A 55 9.16 -3.08 21.35
N ASP A 56 9.01 -4.36 21.07
CA ASP A 56 9.69 -5.01 19.97
C ASP A 56 9.29 -4.36 18.63
N VAL A 57 10.26 -4.06 17.77
CA VAL A 57 10.03 -3.35 16.51
C VAL A 57 9.21 -4.18 15.50
N VAL A 58 9.38 -5.51 15.52
CA VAL A 58 8.61 -6.42 14.66
C VAL A 58 7.16 -6.49 15.13
N MET A 59 6.94 -6.50 16.45
CA MET A 59 5.58 -6.43 17.00
C MET A 59 4.90 -5.11 16.64
N LEU A 60 5.57 -3.96 16.78
CA LEU A 60 5.03 -2.66 16.35
C LEU A 60 4.77 -2.61 14.84
N PHE A 61 5.61 -3.24 14.04
CA PHE A 61 5.35 -3.36 12.59
C PHE A 61 4.10 -4.18 12.30
N LYS A 62 3.89 -5.30 12.99
CA LYS A 62 2.64 -6.08 12.91
C LYS A 62 1.41 -5.24 13.32
N VAL A 63 1.55 -4.34 14.30
CA VAL A 63 0.47 -3.39 14.66
C VAL A 63 0.12 -2.48 13.48
N LEU A 64 1.11 -1.94 12.75
CA LEU A 64 0.85 -1.14 11.56
C LEU A 64 0.22 -1.97 10.42
N VAL A 65 0.60 -3.24 10.27
CA VAL A 65 -0.04 -4.16 9.33
C VAL A 65 -1.50 -4.40 9.68
N LEU A 66 -1.83 -4.64 10.96
CA LEU A 66 -3.22 -4.72 11.43
C LEU A 66 -3.99 -3.44 11.14
N GLN A 67 -3.41 -2.30 11.50
CA GLN A 67 -4.00 -0.99 11.27
C GLN A 67 -4.34 -0.79 9.79
N ARG A 68 -3.44 -1.17 8.90
CA ARG A 68 -3.64 -1.03 7.47
C ARG A 68 -4.65 -2.03 6.93
N LEU A 69 -4.59 -3.30 7.36
CA LEU A 69 -5.48 -4.36 6.90
C LEU A 69 -6.95 -4.09 7.22
N TYR A 70 -7.22 -3.46 8.36
CA TYR A 70 -8.57 -3.12 8.83
C TYR A 70 -8.92 -1.62 8.70
N ASN A 71 -8.06 -0.82 8.07
CA ASN A 71 -8.23 0.63 7.89
C ASN A 71 -8.57 1.39 9.19
N LEU A 72 -7.88 1.08 10.29
CA LEU A 72 -8.13 1.65 11.61
C LEU A 72 -7.40 2.99 11.83
N SER A 73 -7.94 3.85 12.67
CA SER A 73 -7.21 4.98 13.26
C SER A 73 -6.26 4.49 14.37
N ASP A 74 -5.40 5.37 14.89
CA ASP A 74 -4.47 5.01 15.96
C ASP A 74 -5.23 4.60 17.23
N ASP A 75 -6.25 5.37 17.63
CA ASP A 75 -7.10 5.07 18.80
C ASP A 75 -7.90 3.79 18.59
N GLN A 76 -8.47 3.59 17.40
CA GLN A 76 -9.17 2.34 17.08
C GLN A 76 -8.23 1.14 17.08
N THR A 77 -6.97 1.30 16.67
CA THR A 77 -6.00 0.21 16.68
C THR A 77 -5.69 -0.21 18.13
N GLU A 78 -5.41 0.74 19.02
CA GLU A 78 -5.23 0.47 20.43
C GLU A 78 -6.46 -0.23 21.02
N TYR A 79 -7.66 0.31 20.81
CA TYR A 79 -8.90 -0.27 21.31
C TYR A 79 -9.12 -1.70 20.80
N GLN A 80 -8.99 -1.92 19.48
CA GLN A 80 -9.24 -3.22 18.85
C GLN A 80 -8.23 -4.29 19.25
N ILE A 81 -6.98 -3.92 19.56
CA ILE A 81 -6.00 -4.87 20.07
C ILE A 81 -6.41 -5.35 21.48
N ASN A 82 -6.91 -4.44 22.33
CA ASN A 82 -7.40 -4.79 23.67
C ASN A 82 -8.70 -5.61 23.62
N ASP A 83 -9.57 -5.39 22.63
CA ASP A 83 -10.89 -6.03 22.54
C ASP A 83 -10.84 -7.41 21.87
N ARG A 84 -9.90 -7.63 20.91
CA ARG A 84 -9.87 -8.82 20.05
C ARG A 84 -8.73 -9.77 20.39
N ILE A 85 -9.04 -10.93 20.92
CA ILE A 85 -8.04 -11.97 21.21
C ILE A 85 -7.31 -12.46 19.94
N SER A 86 -7.93 -12.39 18.74
CA SER A 86 -7.26 -12.72 17.47
C SER A 86 -6.16 -11.71 17.14
N PHE A 87 -6.33 -10.43 17.47
CA PHE A 87 -5.31 -9.39 17.30
C PHE A 87 -4.15 -9.63 18.27
N MET A 88 -4.45 -9.86 19.54
CA MET A 88 -3.43 -10.18 20.54
C MET A 88 -2.61 -11.41 20.11
N ARG A 89 -3.27 -12.49 19.69
CA ARG A 89 -2.63 -13.70 19.17
C ARG A 89 -1.70 -13.40 17.98
N PHE A 90 -2.14 -12.58 17.03
CA PHE A 90 -1.33 -12.20 15.87
C PHE A 90 -0.08 -11.42 16.27
N LEU A 91 -0.18 -10.57 17.28
CA LEU A 91 0.93 -9.78 17.82
C LEU A 91 1.83 -10.59 18.74
N GLY A 92 1.41 -11.77 19.18
CA GLY A 92 2.12 -12.58 20.19
C GLY A 92 1.94 -12.04 21.60
N LEU A 93 0.83 -11.34 21.89
CA LEU A 93 0.49 -10.80 23.19
C LEU A 93 -0.48 -11.73 23.93
N THR A 94 -0.32 -11.80 25.24
CA THR A 94 -1.27 -12.41 26.17
C THR A 94 -2.20 -11.35 26.78
N LEU A 95 -3.26 -11.77 27.47
CA LEU A 95 -4.22 -10.86 28.13
C LEU A 95 -3.57 -9.95 29.19
N ASN A 96 -2.42 -10.35 29.73
CA ASN A 96 -1.70 -9.58 30.75
C ASN A 96 -0.63 -8.67 30.16
N ASP A 97 -0.36 -8.81 28.86
CA ASP A 97 0.66 -7.99 28.20
C ASP A 97 0.12 -6.59 27.91
N ARG A 98 1.02 -5.63 27.97
CA ARG A 98 0.65 -4.26 27.68
C ARG A 98 0.57 -4.02 26.19
N VAL A 99 -0.55 -3.45 25.75
CA VAL A 99 -0.80 -3.01 24.38
C VAL A 99 -0.14 -1.63 24.16
N PRO A 100 0.47 -1.39 22.98
CA PRO A 100 0.94 -0.05 22.58
C PRO A 100 -0.23 0.93 22.48
N ASP A 101 -0.09 2.10 23.11
CA ASP A 101 -1.06 3.18 22.99
C ASP A 101 -1.03 3.85 21.63
N ALA A 102 -2.09 4.60 21.30
CA ALA A 102 -2.24 5.32 20.02
C ALA A 102 -1.04 6.24 19.72
N LYS A 103 -0.48 6.89 20.74
CA LYS A 103 0.68 7.78 20.60
C LYS A 103 1.96 6.99 20.26
N THR A 104 2.15 5.82 20.82
CA THR A 104 3.27 4.91 20.50
C THR A 104 3.15 4.43 19.05
N ILE A 105 1.95 4.04 18.61
CA ILE A 105 1.67 3.61 17.22
C ILE A 105 1.97 4.75 16.25
N TRP A 106 1.45 5.95 16.54
CA TRP A 106 1.71 7.15 15.73
C TRP A 106 3.20 7.46 15.64
N LEU A 107 3.91 7.48 16.78
CA LEU A 107 5.34 7.81 16.83
C LEU A 107 6.20 6.80 16.05
N PHE A 108 5.88 5.53 16.16
CA PHE A 108 6.58 4.49 15.40
C PHE A 108 6.39 4.67 13.90
N ARG A 109 5.16 4.89 13.44
CA ARG A 109 4.85 5.17 12.04
C ARG A 109 5.56 6.43 11.54
N ASP A 110 5.54 7.53 12.32
CA ASP A 110 6.20 8.79 11.95
C ASP A 110 7.74 8.62 11.87
N THR A 111 8.31 7.80 12.74
CA THR A 111 9.74 7.45 12.71
C THR A 111 10.10 6.69 11.43
N LEU A 112 9.33 5.67 11.05
CA LEU A 112 9.54 4.93 9.82
C LEU A 112 9.34 5.81 8.58
N THR A 113 8.35 6.70 8.61
CA THR A 113 8.09 7.67 7.53
C THR A 113 9.29 8.59 7.31
N LYS A 114 9.83 9.18 8.39
CA LYS A 114 10.98 10.08 8.34
C LYS A 114 12.26 9.39 7.87
N ALA A 115 12.38 8.10 8.15
CA ALA A 115 13.50 7.27 7.72
C ALA A 115 13.37 6.75 6.27
N GLY A 116 12.25 7.02 5.57
CA GLY A 116 11.98 6.43 4.26
C GLY A 116 12.07 4.90 4.29
N ALA A 117 11.52 4.27 5.35
CA ALA A 117 11.72 2.84 5.56
C ALA A 117 10.77 1.97 4.71
N ILE A 118 9.67 2.53 4.24
CA ILE A 118 8.63 1.73 3.59
C ILE A 118 9.08 1.13 2.27
N GLU A 119 9.87 1.86 1.49
CA GLU A 119 10.42 1.38 0.22
C GLU A 119 11.36 0.19 0.45
N ARG A 120 12.21 0.25 1.50
CA ARG A 120 13.12 -0.86 1.85
C ARG A 120 12.36 -2.07 2.40
N LEU A 121 11.32 -1.85 3.21
CA LEU A 121 10.46 -2.92 3.71
C LEU A 121 9.69 -3.61 2.57
N PHE A 122 9.23 -2.83 1.59
CA PHE A 122 8.56 -3.35 0.41
C PHE A 122 9.55 -4.19 -0.44
N ALA A 123 10.74 -3.66 -0.70
CA ALA A 123 11.80 -4.36 -1.45
C ALA A 123 12.23 -5.66 -0.75
N CYS A 124 12.44 -5.63 0.57
CA CYS A 124 12.78 -6.80 1.37
C CYS A 124 11.75 -7.94 1.21
N PHE A 125 10.46 -7.61 1.18
CA PHE A 125 9.43 -8.63 0.93
C PHE A 125 9.38 -9.05 -0.53
N GLY A 126 9.58 -8.13 -1.47
CA GLY A 126 9.68 -8.39 -2.90
C GLY A 126 10.77 -9.43 -3.23
N GLU A 127 11.96 -9.27 -2.67
CA GLU A 127 13.06 -10.22 -2.82
C GLU A 127 12.72 -11.64 -2.34
N GLN A 128 11.98 -11.75 -1.22
CA GLN A 128 11.51 -13.05 -0.73
C GLN A 128 10.52 -13.70 -1.71
N LEU A 129 9.63 -12.90 -2.31
CA LEU A 129 8.66 -13.38 -3.30
C LEU A 129 9.35 -13.81 -4.60
N GLU A 130 10.35 -13.06 -5.03
CA GLU A 130 11.17 -13.35 -6.23
C GLU A 130 11.98 -14.63 -6.03
N THR A 131 12.68 -14.76 -4.90
CA THR A 131 13.45 -15.98 -4.53
C THR A 131 12.57 -17.24 -4.51
N GLN A 132 11.28 -17.10 -4.18
CA GLN A 132 10.33 -18.21 -4.19
C GLN A 132 9.68 -18.44 -5.56
N GLY A 133 10.08 -17.74 -6.61
CA GLY A 133 9.56 -17.87 -7.96
C GLY A 133 8.10 -17.46 -8.12
N LEU A 134 7.59 -16.59 -7.22
CA LEU A 134 6.20 -16.12 -7.26
C LEU A 134 6.01 -14.90 -8.17
N ILE A 135 7.09 -14.21 -8.52
CA ILE A 135 7.11 -13.14 -9.52
C ILE A 135 7.63 -13.77 -10.81
N THR A 136 6.80 -13.79 -11.85
CA THR A 136 7.10 -14.56 -13.07
C THR A 136 7.77 -13.72 -14.15
N HIS A 137 7.62 -12.40 -14.13
CA HIS A 137 8.03 -11.45 -15.17
C HIS A 137 7.50 -11.74 -16.58
N LYS A 138 6.63 -12.74 -16.75
CA LYS A 138 6.05 -13.14 -18.04
C LYS A 138 5.07 -12.13 -18.60
N GLY A 139 4.48 -11.32 -17.73
CA GLY A 139 3.60 -10.22 -18.09
C GLY A 139 3.55 -9.18 -16.98
N THR A 140 3.70 -7.93 -17.35
CA THR A 140 3.68 -6.78 -16.45
C THR A 140 2.48 -5.90 -16.78
N ILE A 141 1.71 -5.54 -15.76
CA ILE A 141 0.58 -4.61 -15.90
C ILE A 141 0.93 -3.33 -15.16
N VAL A 142 0.74 -2.18 -15.81
CA VAL A 142 0.94 -0.85 -15.20
C VAL A 142 -0.38 -0.10 -15.25
N ASP A 143 -0.81 0.41 -14.11
CA ASP A 143 -2.01 1.27 -13.99
C ASP A 143 -1.90 2.15 -12.74
N ALA A 144 -2.79 3.13 -12.62
CA ALA A 144 -2.82 4.05 -11.48
C ALA A 144 -4.22 4.19 -10.90
N THR A 145 -4.29 4.33 -9.58
CA THR A 145 -5.52 4.61 -8.85
C THR A 145 -5.39 5.87 -8.01
N PHE A 146 -6.50 6.59 -7.81
CA PHE A 146 -6.54 7.74 -6.93
C PHE A 146 -6.59 7.32 -5.47
N VAL A 147 -5.90 8.10 -4.64
CA VAL A 147 -5.94 8.00 -3.18
C VAL A 147 -6.33 9.36 -2.62
N ASP A 148 -7.57 9.47 -2.21
CA ASP A 148 -8.12 10.73 -1.73
C ASP A 148 -7.51 11.13 -0.38
N ALA A 149 -7.09 12.39 -0.29
CA ALA A 149 -6.67 13.05 0.95
C ALA A 149 -7.85 13.84 1.58
N PRO A 150 -7.76 14.19 2.87
CA PRO A 150 -8.76 15.04 3.50
C PRO A 150 -8.90 16.37 2.75
N LYS A 151 -10.08 16.64 2.20
CA LYS A 151 -10.34 17.87 1.43
C LYS A 151 -10.17 19.09 2.31
N GLN A 152 -9.42 20.04 1.82
CA GLN A 152 -9.12 21.28 2.52
C GLN A 152 -9.90 22.46 1.95
N ARG A 153 -10.30 23.37 2.84
CA ARG A 153 -10.93 24.63 2.45
C ARG A 153 -9.83 25.66 2.16
N ASN A 154 -9.41 25.72 0.91
CA ASN A 154 -8.48 26.72 0.40
C ASN A 154 -9.21 27.66 -0.55
N THR A 155 -8.79 28.91 -0.58
CA THR A 155 -9.23 29.86 -1.59
C THR A 155 -8.64 29.49 -2.96
N ARG A 156 -9.20 30.05 -4.03
CA ARG A 156 -8.68 29.85 -5.39
C ARG A 156 -7.23 30.35 -5.52
N LYS A 157 -6.93 31.50 -4.92
CA LYS A 157 -5.57 32.09 -4.92
C LYS A 157 -4.57 31.20 -4.17
N GLU A 158 -4.94 30.69 -2.98
CA GLU A 158 -4.09 29.73 -2.24
C GLU A 158 -3.81 28.48 -3.06
N ASN A 159 -4.81 27.92 -3.74
CA ASN A 159 -4.63 26.73 -4.59
C ASN A 159 -3.72 27.03 -5.81
N GLU A 160 -3.79 28.21 -6.40
CA GLU A 160 -2.89 28.63 -7.49
C GLU A 160 -1.45 28.75 -7.01
N THR A 161 -1.22 29.36 -5.84
CA THR A 161 0.12 29.47 -5.22
C THR A 161 0.71 28.07 -4.95
N ILE A 162 -0.08 27.18 -4.34
CA ILE A 162 0.36 25.79 -4.06
C ILE A 162 0.67 25.05 -5.37
N LYS A 163 -0.13 25.25 -6.42
CA LYS A 163 0.10 24.63 -7.72
C LYS A 163 1.44 25.05 -8.33
N ASN A 164 1.89 26.26 -8.09
CA ASN A 164 3.18 26.78 -8.53
C ASN A 164 4.36 26.28 -7.66
N GLY A 165 4.09 25.44 -6.63
CA GLY A 165 5.12 24.94 -5.72
C GLY A 165 5.47 25.89 -4.58
N GLU A 166 4.71 26.97 -4.41
CA GLU A 166 4.92 27.98 -3.39
C GLU A 166 3.96 27.81 -2.21
N VAL A 167 4.33 28.33 -1.06
CA VAL A 167 3.46 28.37 0.13
C VAL A 167 2.84 29.78 0.23
N PRO A 168 1.51 29.91 0.39
CA PRO A 168 0.88 31.20 0.61
C PRO A 168 1.50 31.95 1.79
N GLU A 169 1.84 33.23 1.60
CA GLU A 169 2.49 34.08 2.64
C GLU A 169 1.73 34.03 3.98
N GLU A 170 0.40 34.16 3.94
CA GLU A 170 -0.43 34.11 5.14
C GLU A 170 -0.29 32.78 5.93
N TRP A 171 0.11 31.69 5.28
CA TRP A 171 0.35 30.42 5.97
C TRP A 171 1.75 30.38 6.58
N SER A 172 2.73 31.02 5.93
CA SER A 172 4.10 31.11 6.44
C SER A 172 4.15 31.92 7.72
N ASP A 173 3.35 33.00 7.80
CA ASP A 173 3.22 33.85 8.98
C ASP A 173 2.46 33.15 10.12
N HIS A 174 1.73 32.08 9.81
CA HIS A 174 0.95 31.30 10.77
C HIS A 174 1.35 29.81 10.78
N PRO A 175 2.45 29.40 11.45
CA PRO A 175 2.97 28.04 11.43
C PRO A 175 1.94 26.98 11.83
N HIS A 176 1.01 27.31 12.73
CA HIS A 176 -0.08 26.40 13.12
C HIS A 176 -1.08 26.14 11.99
N LYS A 177 -1.36 27.16 11.16
CA LYS A 177 -2.21 27.02 9.97
C LYS A 177 -1.49 26.18 8.93
N LEU A 178 -0.21 26.46 8.65
CA LEU A 178 0.62 25.72 7.71
C LEU A 178 0.71 24.22 8.10
N ALA A 179 0.89 23.92 9.39
CA ALA A 179 0.97 22.54 9.89
C ALA A 179 -0.30 21.71 9.66
N GLN A 180 -1.44 22.36 9.35
CA GLN A 180 -2.71 21.72 9.06
C GLN A 180 -3.03 21.69 7.56
N LYS A 181 -2.14 22.24 6.72
CA LYS A 181 -2.34 22.31 5.26
C LYS A 181 -1.50 21.28 4.53
N ASP A 182 -2.11 20.61 3.57
CA ASP A 182 -1.42 19.72 2.65
C ASP A 182 -0.98 20.52 1.41
N THR A 183 0.32 20.78 1.31
CA THR A 183 0.91 21.53 0.20
C THR A 183 1.26 20.64 -0.99
N ASP A 184 1.13 19.33 -0.87
CA ASP A 184 1.52 18.36 -1.89
C ASP A 184 0.31 17.77 -2.62
N ALA A 185 -0.83 17.63 -1.92
CA ALA A 185 -2.06 17.10 -2.52
C ALA A 185 -2.60 18.04 -3.60
N ARG A 186 -3.11 17.48 -4.69
CA ARG A 186 -3.63 18.22 -5.84
C ARG A 186 -5.03 17.75 -6.24
N TRP A 187 -5.73 18.65 -6.92
CA TRP A 187 -7.00 18.33 -7.56
C TRP A 187 -6.77 17.72 -8.94
N ALA A 188 -7.48 16.64 -9.24
CA ALA A 188 -7.54 16.05 -10.57
C ALA A 188 -8.98 15.70 -10.93
N LYS A 189 -9.28 15.67 -12.23
CA LYS A 189 -10.60 15.27 -12.75
C LYS A 189 -10.44 14.09 -13.70
N LYS A 190 -11.18 13.01 -13.44
CA LYS A 190 -11.26 11.82 -14.33
C LYS A 190 -12.73 11.40 -14.45
N ASN A 191 -13.22 11.22 -15.68
CA ASN A 191 -14.57 10.73 -15.96
C ASN A 191 -15.68 11.48 -15.19
N GLN A 192 -15.62 12.83 -15.14
CA GLN A 192 -16.52 13.74 -14.41
C GLN A 192 -16.40 13.70 -12.87
N GLU A 193 -15.65 12.79 -12.30
CA GLU A 193 -15.33 12.78 -10.87
C GLU A 193 -14.11 13.65 -10.57
N THR A 194 -14.15 14.29 -9.41
CA THR A 194 -13.07 15.18 -8.95
C THR A 194 -12.42 14.57 -7.72
N HIS A 195 -11.12 14.32 -7.81
CA HIS A 195 -10.28 13.78 -6.77
C HIS A 195 -9.37 14.84 -6.18
N TYR A 196 -9.14 14.80 -4.88
CA TYR A 196 -8.15 15.61 -4.19
C TYR A 196 -7.22 14.73 -3.40
N GLY A 197 -5.94 14.72 -3.72
CA GLY A 197 -4.98 13.88 -3.01
C GLY A 197 -3.80 13.46 -3.88
N TYR A 198 -3.61 12.15 -3.97
CA TYR A 198 -2.47 11.49 -4.56
C TYR A 198 -2.89 10.39 -5.53
N LYS A 199 -1.92 9.82 -6.22
CA LYS A 199 -2.06 8.60 -7.01
C LYS A 199 -1.10 7.53 -6.53
N ASP A 200 -1.58 6.30 -6.54
CA ASP A 200 -0.78 5.09 -6.43
C ASP A 200 -0.62 4.52 -7.84
N HIS A 201 0.57 4.64 -8.41
CA HIS A 201 0.95 3.99 -9.65
C HIS A 201 1.53 2.64 -9.29
N ALA A 202 0.95 1.57 -9.80
CA ALA A 202 1.35 0.21 -9.46
C ALA A 202 1.82 -0.56 -10.69
N LYS A 203 2.94 -1.27 -10.53
CA LYS A 203 3.43 -2.30 -11.43
C LYS A 203 3.07 -3.66 -10.83
N VAL A 204 2.37 -4.50 -11.58
CA VAL A 204 1.82 -5.77 -11.11
C VAL A 204 2.26 -6.91 -12.03
N ASP A 205 2.74 -8.00 -11.44
CA ASP A 205 2.93 -9.26 -12.18
C ASP A 205 1.57 -9.85 -12.58
N ALA A 206 1.40 -10.08 -13.88
CA ALA A 206 0.11 -10.47 -14.45
C ALA A 206 -0.38 -11.84 -13.94
N ASP A 207 0.50 -12.77 -13.65
CA ASP A 207 0.13 -14.13 -13.24
C ASP A 207 -0.14 -14.21 -11.75
N SER A 208 0.79 -13.76 -10.94
CA SER A 208 0.67 -13.79 -9.49
C SER A 208 -0.26 -12.71 -8.94
N LYS A 209 -0.45 -11.60 -9.65
CA LYS A 209 -1.11 -10.36 -9.20
C LYS A 209 -0.41 -9.73 -7.98
N LEU A 210 0.89 -9.95 -7.83
CA LEU A 210 1.72 -9.27 -6.85
C LEU A 210 2.13 -7.91 -7.39
N ILE A 211 2.09 -6.89 -6.54
CA ILE A 211 2.65 -5.56 -6.87
C ILE A 211 4.17 -5.70 -6.78
N THR A 212 4.86 -5.50 -7.89
CA THR A 212 6.33 -5.65 -7.98
C THR A 212 7.04 -4.34 -7.78
N ASP A 213 6.37 -3.21 -8.09
CA ASP A 213 6.88 -1.87 -7.88
C ASP A 213 5.71 -0.88 -7.76
N TYR A 214 5.94 0.29 -7.16
CA TYR A 214 4.95 1.35 -7.06
C TYR A 214 5.60 2.73 -6.95
N ALA A 215 4.87 3.76 -7.39
CA ALA A 215 5.25 5.15 -7.20
C ALA A 215 4.06 5.98 -6.71
N VAL A 216 4.33 6.99 -5.89
CA VAL A 216 3.30 7.86 -5.34
C VAL A 216 3.54 9.29 -5.79
N THR A 217 2.55 9.87 -6.47
CA THR A 217 2.59 11.24 -6.97
C THR A 217 1.38 12.04 -6.48
N SER A 218 1.39 13.34 -6.68
CA SER A 218 0.17 14.13 -6.53
C SER A 218 -0.86 13.74 -7.60
N ALA A 219 -2.15 13.93 -7.30
CA ALA A 219 -3.23 13.46 -8.19
C ALA A 219 -3.22 14.09 -9.60
N GLU A 220 -2.64 15.27 -9.77
CA GLU A 220 -2.57 15.96 -11.07
C GLU A 220 -1.54 15.35 -12.03
N VAL A 221 -0.55 14.61 -11.53
CA VAL A 221 0.49 13.98 -12.37
C VAL A 221 -0.14 12.97 -13.31
N HIS A 222 0.19 13.05 -14.60
CA HIS A 222 -0.36 12.14 -15.59
C HIS A 222 0.18 10.73 -15.39
N ASP A 223 -0.70 9.71 -15.53
CA ASP A 223 -0.37 8.31 -15.24
C ASP A 223 0.84 7.81 -16.04
N SER A 224 1.02 8.30 -17.27
CA SER A 224 2.11 7.92 -18.14
C SER A 224 3.51 8.44 -17.75
N ASN A 225 3.60 9.36 -16.77
CA ASN A 225 4.90 9.91 -16.40
C ASN A 225 5.78 8.91 -15.63
N GLU A 226 5.16 8.02 -14.86
CA GLU A 226 5.87 6.98 -14.11
C GLU A 226 6.08 5.68 -14.90
N PHE A 227 5.50 5.56 -16.10
CA PHE A 227 5.50 4.32 -16.87
C PHE A 227 6.91 3.83 -17.23
N GLU A 228 7.74 4.72 -17.72
CA GLU A 228 9.11 4.38 -18.16
C GLU A 228 10.00 3.97 -16.98
N ASN A 229 9.75 4.52 -15.79
CA ASN A 229 10.47 4.22 -14.57
C ASN A 229 10.19 2.80 -14.04
N PHE A 230 9.02 2.24 -14.39
CA PHE A 230 8.63 0.90 -13.95
C PHE A 230 9.21 -0.23 -14.79
N LEU A 231 9.50 0.02 -16.04
CA LEU A 231 9.90 -1.03 -16.98
C LEU A 231 11.40 -1.30 -16.88
N ASN A 232 11.75 -2.57 -16.92
CA ASN A 232 13.13 -3.03 -16.94
C ASN A 232 13.32 -4.24 -17.87
N GLU A 233 14.55 -4.66 -18.10
CA GLU A 233 14.91 -5.74 -19.01
C GLU A 233 14.40 -7.14 -18.58
N LYS A 234 13.96 -7.31 -17.34
CA LYS A 234 13.38 -8.57 -16.87
C LYS A 234 11.94 -8.76 -17.36
N ASP A 235 11.23 -7.66 -17.67
CA ASP A 235 9.86 -7.72 -18.14
C ASP A 235 9.81 -8.30 -19.56
N GLN A 236 8.96 -9.31 -19.78
CA GLN A 236 8.81 -9.93 -21.11
C GLN A 236 7.73 -9.24 -21.93
N VAL A 237 6.60 -8.90 -21.30
CA VAL A 237 5.43 -8.28 -21.95
C VAL A 237 4.88 -7.21 -21.03
N VAL A 238 4.49 -6.04 -21.57
CA VAL A 238 3.84 -4.97 -20.81
C VAL A 238 2.42 -4.71 -21.32
N TYR A 239 1.47 -4.67 -20.37
CA TYR A 239 0.07 -4.31 -20.59
C TYR A 239 -0.25 -3.00 -19.88
N ALA A 240 -0.81 -2.06 -20.61
CA ALA A 240 -1.30 -0.79 -20.05
C ALA A 240 -2.48 -0.25 -20.87
N ASP A 241 -3.15 0.77 -20.38
CA ASP A 241 -4.23 1.39 -21.13
C ASP A 241 -3.72 2.32 -22.24
N SER A 242 -4.63 2.88 -23.02
CA SER A 242 -4.27 3.77 -24.13
C SER A 242 -3.70 5.13 -23.71
N ALA A 243 -3.70 5.48 -22.43
CA ALA A 243 -3.06 6.69 -21.91
C ALA A 243 -1.52 6.60 -21.95
N TYR A 244 -0.99 5.38 -22.07
CA TYR A 244 0.45 5.11 -22.11
C TYR A 244 1.01 4.97 -23.55
N VAL A 245 0.20 5.20 -24.57
CA VAL A 245 0.64 5.15 -25.97
C VAL A 245 1.74 6.18 -26.23
N GLY A 246 2.80 5.76 -26.95
CA GLY A 246 3.93 6.61 -27.31
C GLY A 246 5.04 6.72 -26.26
N LYS A 247 4.92 5.97 -25.16
CA LYS A 247 5.99 5.87 -24.15
C LYS A 247 7.06 4.86 -24.55
N THR A 248 8.27 5.10 -24.10
CA THR A 248 9.43 4.24 -24.37
C THR A 248 9.30 2.91 -23.62
N ILE A 249 9.51 1.82 -24.32
CA ILE A 249 9.53 0.47 -23.79
C ILE A 249 10.92 -0.10 -24.00
N PRO A 250 11.55 -0.75 -23.01
CA PRO A 250 12.88 -1.35 -23.15
C PRO A 250 12.93 -2.34 -24.31
N GLN A 251 14.11 -2.44 -24.95
CA GLN A 251 14.32 -3.39 -26.03
C GLN A 251 14.16 -4.83 -25.52
N GLY A 252 13.41 -5.65 -26.25
CA GLY A 252 13.12 -7.03 -25.88
C GLY A 252 11.81 -7.21 -25.09
N VAL A 253 11.17 -6.14 -24.66
CA VAL A 253 9.86 -6.18 -23.99
C VAL A 253 8.75 -6.04 -25.04
N GLU A 254 7.84 -7.01 -25.10
CA GLU A 254 6.69 -6.97 -25.99
C GLU A 254 5.67 -5.90 -25.56
N ASN A 255 5.29 -5.05 -26.50
CA ASN A 255 4.33 -3.96 -26.28
C ASN A 255 2.89 -4.42 -26.45
N CYS A 256 2.19 -4.62 -25.36
CA CYS A 256 0.75 -4.90 -25.29
C CYS A 256 -0.09 -3.72 -24.73
N VAL A 257 0.39 -2.48 -24.88
CA VAL A 257 -0.41 -1.28 -24.58
C VAL A 257 -1.61 -1.21 -25.53
N ASN A 258 -2.78 -0.81 -24.99
CA ASN A 258 -3.99 -0.66 -25.80
C ASN A 258 -3.83 0.46 -26.82
N GLU A 259 -4.22 0.19 -28.05
CA GLU A 259 -4.19 1.18 -29.13
C GLU A 259 -5.28 2.25 -28.93
N LYS A 260 -5.01 3.47 -29.34
CA LYS A 260 -5.90 4.64 -29.22
C LYS A 260 -6.43 5.07 -30.57
N GLY A 261 -7.75 5.24 -30.65
CA GLY A 261 -8.38 5.90 -31.79
C GLY A 261 -8.27 7.43 -31.67
N TYR A 262 -8.21 8.10 -32.82
CA TYR A 262 -8.14 9.55 -32.89
C TYR A 262 -9.34 10.11 -33.69
N LYS A 263 -9.58 11.42 -33.57
CA LYS A 263 -10.63 12.10 -34.35
C LYS A 263 -10.31 11.95 -35.85
N GLY A 264 -11.21 11.36 -36.62
CA GLY A 264 -11.03 11.07 -38.05
C GLY A 264 -10.27 9.77 -38.38
N LYS A 265 -9.73 9.06 -37.35
CA LYS A 265 -9.08 7.76 -37.51
C LYS A 265 -9.50 6.81 -36.40
N PRO A 266 -10.73 6.28 -36.46
CA PRO A 266 -11.23 5.33 -35.45
C PRO A 266 -10.43 4.02 -35.55
N LEU A 267 -10.47 3.25 -34.44
CA LEU A 267 -9.88 1.90 -34.41
C LEU A 267 -10.57 0.99 -35.43
N THR A 268 -9.76 0.21 -36.15
CA THR A 268 -10.25 -0.89 -37.00
C THR A 268 -10.80 -2.04 -36.15
N GLU A 269 -11.59 -2.93 -36.74
CA GLU A 269 -12.13 -4.09 -36.03
C GLU A 269 -11.01 -5.02 -35.50
N ALA A 270 -9.92 -5.18 -36.24
CA ALA A 270 -8.75 -5.92 -35.79
C ALA A 270 -8.09 -5.30 -34.56
N GLN A 271 -7.96 -3.97 -34.54
CA GLN A 271 -7.42 -3.24 -33.37
C GLN A 271 -8.34 -3.32 -32.16
N LYS A 272 -9.65 -3.26 -32.37
CA LYS A 272 -10.65 -3.44 -31.28
C LYS A 272 -10.56 -4.83 -30.67
N GLU A 273 -10.43 -5.88 -31.50
CA GLU A 273 -10.30 -7.24 -31.00
C GLU A 273 -8.93 -7.45 -30.31
N SER A 274 -7.84 -6.90 -30.85
CA SER A 274 -6.53 -6.87 -30.17
C SER A 274 -6.62 -6.20 -28.81
N ASN A 275 -7.23 -5.01 -28.71
CA ASN A 275 -7.46 -4.31 -27.44
C ASN A 275 -8.30 -5.13 -26.47
N ARG A 276 -9.31 -5.85 -26.95
CA ARG A 276 -10.16 -6.73 -26.13
C ARG A 276 -9.33 -7.85 -25.49
N GLN A 277 -8.42 -8.46 -26.23
CA GLN A 277 -7.53 -9.52 -25.70
C GLN A 277 -6.55 -8.93 -24.68
N LYS A 278 -5.88 -7.83 -24.99
CA LYS A 278 -4.98 -7.12 -24.06
C LYS A 278 -5.70 -6.71 -22.77
N SER A 279 -6.92 -6.21 -22.87
CA SER A 279 -7.74 -5.78 -21.75
C SER A 279 -8.13 -6.92 -20.80
N LYS A 280 -8.26 -8.17 -21.27
CA LYS A 280 -8.49 -9.34 -20.41
C LYS A 280 -7.34 -9.56 -19.40
N THR A 281 -6.10 -9.37 -19.86
CA THR A 281 -4.93 -9.47 -18.97
C THR A 281 -4.84 -8.22 -18.08
N ARG A 282 -5.00 -7.03 -18.64
CA ARG A 282 -4.96 -5.76 -17.90
C ARG A 282 -5.98 -5.71 -16.77
N ALA A 283 -7.19 -6.23 -16.98
CA ALA A 283 -8.24 -6.29 -15.94
C ALA A 283 -7.79 -7.02 -14.64
N ARG A 284 -6.69 -7.77 -14.67
CA ARG A 284 -6.14 -8.41 -13.46
C ARG A 284 -5.69 -7.41 -12.41
N ILE A 285 -5.28 -6.18 -12.80
CA ILE A 285 -4.91 -5.13 -11.84
C ILE A 285 -6.14 -4.56 -11.11
N GLU A 286 -7.32 -4.59 -11.75
CA GLU A 286 -8.58 -4.19 -11.12
C GLU A 286 -8.91 -5.08 -9.91
N HIS A 287 -8.49 -6.37 -9.95
CA HIS A 287 -8.61 -7.25 -8.78
C HIS A 287 -7.67 -6.86 -7.64
N VAL A 288 -6.50 -6.24 -7.95
CA VAL A 288 -5.57 -5.72 -6.94
C VAL A 288 -6.22 -4.55 -6.23
N PHE A 289 -6.64 -3.55 -6.98
CA PHE A 289 -7.31 -2.37 -6.42
C PHE A 289 -8.65 -2.72 -5.75
N GLY A 290 -9.42 -3.65 -6.36
CA GLY A 290 -10.65 -4.17 -5.77
C GLY A 290 -10.45 -4.90 -4.45
N PHE A 291 -9.34 -5.62 -4.26
CA PHE A 291 -8.99 -6.23 -2.97
C PHE A 291 -8.64 -5.16 -1.92
N ILE A 292 -7.88 -4.14 -2.30
CA ILE A 292 -7.52 -3.03 -1.41
C ILE A 292 -8.77 -2.26 -0.98
N THR A 293 -9.67 -1.93 -1.90
CA THR A 293 -10.88 -1.17 -1.60
C THR A 293 -11.94 -1.99 -0.86
N GLY A 294 -12.11 -3.27 -1.18
CA GLY A 294 -13.10 -4.17 -0.58
C GLY A 294 -12.56 -4.85 0.68
N SER A 295 -11.61 -5.79 0.51
CA SER A 295 -11.16 -6.67 1.61
C SER A 295 -10.30 -5.96 2.65
N MET A 296 -9.57 -4.90 2.27
CA MET A 296 -8.78 -4.07 3.19
C MET A 296 -9.50 -2.76 3.58
N HIS A 297 -10.79 -2.64 3.28
CA HIS A 297 -11.64 -1.50 3.62
C HIS A 297 -11.16 -0.15 3.05
N GLY A 298 -10.49 -0.16 1.90
CA GLY A 298 -9.93 1.00 1.25
C GLY A 298 -8.73 1.62 1.96
N LEU A 299 -8.22 2.72 1.42
CA LEU A 299 -7.19 3.52 2.06
C LEU A 299 -7.75 4.90 2.41
N THR A 300 -7.85 5.18 3.69
CA THR A 300 -8.18 6.52 4.20
C THR A 300 -6.89 7.20 4.67
N LEU A 301 -6.44 8.22 3.96
CA LEU A 301 -5.34 9.05 4.44
C LEU A 301 -5.84 9.95 5.58
N ARG A 302 -5.24 9.79 6.76
CA ARG A 302 -5.54 10.57 7.98
C ARG A 302 -4.43 11.55 8.32
N SER A 303 -3.47 11.70 7.42
CA SER A 303 -2.30 12.56 7.57
C SER A 303 -2.10 13.38 6.30
N ILE A 304 -1.36 14.46 6.39
CA ILE A 304 -1.06 15.39 5.30
C ILE A 304 0.42 15.30 4.90
N GLY A 305 0.69 15.64 3.66
CA GLY A 305 2.02 15.67 3.05
C GLY A 305 2.41 14.36 2.36
N ILE A 306 3.15 14.49 1.25
CA ILE A 306 3.48 13.40 0.34
C ILE A 306 4.29 12.28 1.02
N ASN A 307 5.17 12.58 1.96
CA ASN A 307 5.97 11.57 2.62
C ASN A 307 5.11 10.61 3.46
N ARG A 308 4.08 11.14 4.14
CA ARG A 308 3.12 10.32 4.88
C ARG A 308 2.17 9.58 3.95
N ALA A 309 1.81 10.19 2.81
CA ALA A 309 1.04 9.51 1.77
C ALA A 309 1.83 8.33 1.19
N ARG A 310 3.11 8.52 0.84
CA ARG A 310 4.02 7.45 0.38
C ARG A 310 4.10 6.31 1.37
N PHE A 311 4.30 6.61 2.65
CA PHE A 311 4.33 5.58 3.68
C PHE A 311 3.02 4.77 3.74
N ASN A 312 1.87 5.45 3.79
CA ASN A 312 0.57 4.77 3.91
C ASN A 312 0.21 3.97 2.65
N ILE A 313 0.48 4.50 1.46
CA ILE A 313 0.26 3.80 0.19
C ILE A 313 1.21 2.61 0.08
N GLY A 314 2.51 2.80 0.32
CA GLY A 314 3.49 1.72 0.29
C GLY A 314 3.18 0.61 1.31
N LEU A 315 2.75 0.97 2.52
CA LEU A 315 2.29 -0.03 3.51
C LEU A 315 1.04 -0.77 3.02
N THR A 316 0.13 -0.09 2.32
CA THR A 316 -1.06 -0.72 1.72
C THR A 316 -0.65 -1.76 0.69
N ASN A 317 0.26 -1.40 -0.22
CA ASN A 317 0.76 -2.28 -1.26
C ASN A 317 1.52 -3.48 -0.66
N LEU A 318 2.32 -3.25 0.38
CA LEU A 318 3.02 -4.32 1.11
C LEU A 318 2.04 -5.28 1.80
N VAL A 319 1.03 -4.77 2.50
CA VAL A 319 0.00 -5.59 3.17
C VAL A 319 -0.84 -6.36 2.16
N TYR A 320 -1.18 -5.74 1.02
CA TYR A 320 -1.81 -6.44 -0.09
C TYR A 320 -0.95 -7.63 -0.55
N ASN A 321 0.35 -7.42 -0.78
CA ASN A 321 1.28 -8.48 -1.18
C ASN A 321 1.36 -9.59 -0.14
N MET A 322 1.38 -9.28 1.16
CA MET A 322 1.34 -10.27 2.24
C MET A 322 0.06 -11.13 2.19
N CYS A 323 -1.09 -10.49 1.99
CA CYS A 323 -2.37 -11.20 1.82
C CYS A 323 -2.37 -12.04 0.55
N ARG A 324 -1.88 -11.51 -0.56
CA ARG A 324 -1.79 -12.23 -1.83
C ARG A 324 -0.86 -13.42 -1.76
N TYR A 325 0.30 -13.26 -1.13
CA TYR A 325 1.24 -14.36 -0.86
C TYR A 325 0.58 -15.49 -0.10
N SER A 326 -0.17 -15.18 0.95
CA SER A 326 -0.88 -16.20 1.73
C SER A 326 -1.90 -17.00 0.89
N ILE A 327 -2.53 -16.34 -0.08
CA ILE A 327 -3.48 -17.00 -1.00
C ILE A 327 -2.74 -17.89 -2.00
N LEU A 328 -1.63 -17.42 -2.55
CA LEU A 328 -0.81 -18.16 -3.51
C LEU A 328 -0.26 -19.45 -2.89
N LYS A 329 0.31 -19.36 -1.69
CA LYS A 329 0.85 -20.54 -0.97
C LYS A 329 -0.21 -21.59 -0.67
N ARG A 330 -1.46 -21.19 -0.39
CA ARG A 330 -2.56 -22.11 -0.15
C ARG A 330 -3.05 -22.83 -1.41
N LYS A 331 -2.96 -22.16 -2.58
CA LYS A 331 -3.41 -22.72 -3.86
C LYS A 331 -2.42 -23.70 -4.49
N GLY A 332 -1.19 -23.79 -3.98
CA GLY A 332 -0.12 -24.55 -4.60
C GLY A 332 0.57 -23.78 -5.74
N PRO A 333 1.52 -24.43 -6.45
CA PRO A 333 2.26 -23.79 -7.53
C PRO A 333 1.31 -23.17 -8.58
N LEU A 334 1.69 -22.02 -9.13
CA LEU A 334 0.97 -21.37 -10.21
C LEU A 334 0.95 -22.34 -11.39
N THR A 335 -0.19 -22.98 -11.63
CA THR A 335 -0.37 -23.74 -12.88
C THR A 335 -0.39 -22.74 -14.02
N THR A 336 0.65 -22.77 -14.85
CA THR A 336 0.70 -22.06 -16.13
C THR A 336 -0.38 -22.64 -17.02
N GLY A 337 -1.51 -21.94 -17.16
CA GLY A 337 -2.55 -22.23 -18.11
C GLY A 337 -2.47 -21.27 -19.28
#